data_9c444448eddebc7cf87bed54f6e7a70c
#
_entry.id   9c444448eddebc7cf87bed54f6e7a70c
#
_cell.length_a   1.000
_cell.length_b   1.000
_cell.length_c   1.000
_cell.angle_alpha   90.00
_cell.angle_beta   90.00
_cell.angle_gamma   90.00
#
_symmetry.space_group_name_H-M   'P 1'
#
loop_
_entity.id
_entity.type
_entity.pdbx_description
1 polymer ?
#
loop_
_entity_poly.entity_id
_entity_poly.type
_entity_poly.pdbx_seq_one_letter_code
_entity_poly.pdbx_strand_id
1 'polypeptide(L)'
;KKIAVIIAAAGKGTRVGGPVPKQFLKIGGDPVILKTLKAFNALDEVDHIFIVTNEEYIEHCAKIVADNGIEKVREIVKGGAERQESVYNALQEVNRICPGVSYVLIHDAARPFVSEQVVRNVIKATAEKGAAVACVAMKDSLRRMNGEASQGVNRSEYCSVQTPQGFRKADLMEAHD
;
A
#
# COMPACT_ATOMS: atom_id res chain seq x y z
N LYS A 1 10.67 -14.45 -10.60
CA LYS A 1 10.92 -13.77 -9.31
C LYS A 1 9.58 -13.53 -8.65
N LYS A 2 9.43 -13.88 -7.37
CA LYS A 2 8.17 -13.77 -6.64
C LYS A 2 7.95 -12.35 -6.11
N ILE A 3 6.68 -11.92 -6.12
CA ILE A 3 6.25 -10.59 -5.69
C ILE A 3 5.23 -10.74 -4.56
N ALA A 4 5.46 -10.03 -3.46
CA ALA A 4 4.48 -9.85 -2.40
C ALA A 4 3.95 -8.42 -2.40
N VAL A 5 2.67 -8.27 -2.07
CA VAL A 5 2.02 -6.96 -1.87
C VAL A 5 1.67 -6.79 -0.40
N ILE A 6 2.10 -5.71 0.21
CA ILE A 6 1.68 -5.28 1.54
C ILE A 6 0.57 -4.25 1.39
N ILE A 7 -0.63 -4.59 1.84
CA ILE A 7 -1.78 -3.69 1.87
C ILE A 7 -1.81 -2.98 3.21
N ALA A 8 -1.49 -1.68 3.20
CA ALA A 8 -1.43 -0.84 4.40
C ALA A 8 -2.84 -0.39 4.80
N ALA A 9 -3.37 -0.98 5.86
CA ALA A 9 -4.71 -0.76 6.41
C ALA A 9 -4.74 -0.32 7.88
N ALA A 10 -3.58 -0.02 8.49
CA ALA A 10 -3.47 0.37 9.90
C ALA A 10 -3.75 1.89 10.16
N GLY A 11 -3.95 2.68 9.12
CA GLY A 11 -4.23 4.12 9.25
C GLY A 11 -5.55 4.41 9.95
N LYS A 12 -5.54 5.26 10.96
CA LYS A 12 -6.73 5.66 11.76
C LYS A 12 -7.76 6.49 10.98
N GLY A 13 -7.45 6.92 9.75
CA GLY A 13 -8.40 7.65 8.89
C GLY A 13 -8.85 9.02 9.43
N THR A 14 -8.09 9.64 10.32
CA THR A 14 -8.46 10.87 11.08
C THR A 14 -8.92 12.04 10.19
N ARG A 15 -8.49 12.05 8.93
CA ARG A 15 -8.85 13.09 7.95
C ARG A 15 -10.29 13.01 7.43
N VAL A 16 -10.92 11.84 7.48
CA VAL A 16 -12.30 11.64 7.00
C VAL A 16 -13.32 11.84 8.11
N GLY A 17 -12.90 11.72 9.37
CA GLY A 17 -13.75 11.87 10.57
C GLY A 17 -14.87 10.81 10.57
N GLY A 18 -14.89 9.98 11.59
CA GLY A 18 -15.93 8.94 11.73
C GLY A 18 -15.45 7.79 12.59
N PRO A 19 -16.39 6.98 13.12
CA PRO A 19 -16.06 5.87 14.01
C PRO A 19 -15.40 4.68 13.28
N VAL A 20 -15.51 4.61 11.95
CA VAL A 20 -14.98 3.51 11.13
C VAL A 20 -13.87 4.01 10.23
N PRO A 21 -12.69 3.37 10.20
CA PRO A 21 -11.61 3.74 9.27
C PRO A 21 -12.06 3.67 7.81
N LYS A 22 -11.58 4.61 6.99
CA LYS A 22 -12.02 4.78 5.59
C LYS A 22 -11.90 3.52 4.73
N GLN A 23 -10.91 2.65 4.99
CA GLN A 23 -10.71 1.40 4.25
C GLN A 23 -11.83 0.37 4.49
N PHE A 24 -12.61 0.51 5.56
CA PHE A 24 -13.76 -0.35 5.87
C PHE A 24 -15.11 0.29 5.52
N LEU A 25 -15.12 1.54 5.07
CA LEU A 25 -16.33 2.14 4.50
C LEU A 25 -16.75 1.39 3.24
N LYS A 26 -18.05 1.38 2.96
CA LYS A 26 -18.60 0.66 1.80
C LYS A 26 -18.74 1.57 0.58
N ILE A 27 -18.34 1.05 -0.58
CA ILE A 27 -18.59 1.66 -1.90
C ILE A 27 -19.28 0.61 -2.78
N GLY A 28 -20.53 0.88 -3.15
CA GLY A 28 -21.31 -0.07 -3.94
C GLY A 28 -21.58 -1.40 -3.23
N GLY A 29 -21.77 -1.35 -1.91
CA GLY A 29 -22.03 -2.53 -1.07
C GLY A 29 -20.79 -3.21 -0.50
N ASP A 30 -19.63 -3.09 -1.13
CA ASP A 30 -18.38 -3.71 -0.71
C ASP A 30 -17.49 -2.77 0.14
N PRO A 31 -16.80 -3.27 1.17
CA PRO A 31 -15.74 -2.50 1.84
C PRO A 31 -14.66 -2.06 0.85
N VAL A 32 -14.13 -0.84 1.03
CA VAL A 32 -13.07 -0.29 0.16
C VAL A 32 -11.87 -1.23 0.09
N ILE A 33 -11.43 -1.79 1.22
CA ILE A 33 -10.31 -2.74 1.26
C ILE A 33 -10.55 -3.98 0.39
N LEU A 34 -11.79 -4.48 0.33
CA LEU A 34 -12.12 -5.64 -0.51
C LEU A 34 -11.89 -5.36 -1.99
N LYS A 35 -12.25 -4.16 -2.46
CA LYS A 35 -12.00 -3.76 -3.86
C LYS A 35 -10.50 -3.69 -4.14
N THR A 36 -9.72 -3.17 -3.22
CA THR A 36 -8.25 -3.14 -3.31
C THR A 36 -7.69 -4.57 -3.36
N LEU A 37 -8.12 -5.44 -2.46
CA LEU A 37 -7.68 -6.84 -2.41
C LEU A 37 -8.02 -7.59 -3.70
N LYS A 38 -9.23 -7.44 -4.22
CA LYS A 38 -9.66 -8.05 -5.50
C LYS A 38 -8.77 -7.59 -6.67
N ALA A 39 -8.40 -6.31 -6.73
CA ALA A 39 -7.54 -5.78 -7.78
C ALA A 39 -6.16 -6.46 -7.81
N PHE A 40 -5.51 -6.65 -6.65
CA PHE A 40 -4.22 -7.33 -6.58
C PHE A 40 -4.32 -8.85 -6.68
N ASN A 41 -5.40 -9.45 -6.16
CA ASN A 41 -5.62 -10.90 -6.23
C ASN A 41 -5.81 -11.39 -7.67
N ALA A 42 -6.34 -10.54 -8.55
CA ALA A 42 -6.56 -10.84 -9.96
C ALA A 42 -5.29 -10.79 -10.82
N LEU A 43 -4.20 -10.20 -10.34
CA LEU A 43 -2.96 -10.03 -11.11
C LEU A 43 -2.07 -11.27 -11.02
N ASP A 44 -1.75 -11.88 -12.15
CA ASP A 44 -0.90 -13.07 -12.21
C ASP A 44 0.52 -12.80 -11.70
N GLU A 45 1.00 -11.56 -11.83
CA GLU A 45 2.32 -11.14 -11.38
C GLU A 45 2.44 -11.07 -9.85
N VAL A 46 1.32 -11.04 -9.13
CA VAL A 46 1.29 -11.00 -7.66
C VAL A 46 1.18 -12.43 -7.11
N ASP A 47 2.18 -12.88 -6.38
CA ASP A 47 2.20 -14.22 -5.77
C ASP A 47 1.53 -14.24 -4.38
N HIS A 48 1.77 -13.21 -3.57
CA HIS A 48 1.34 -13.16 -2.18
C HIS A 48 0.82 -11.79 -1.78
N ILE A 49 -0.16 -11.75 -0.89
CA ILE A 49 -0.70 -10.53 -0.28
C ILE A 49 -0.55 -10.65 1.23
N PHE A 50 -0.11 -9.57 1.87
CA PHE A 50 -0.08 -9.38 3.31
C PHE A 50 -0.91 -8.14 3.65
N ILE A 51 -1.77 -8.24 4.64
CA ILE A 51 -2.56 -7.10 5.11
C ILE A 51 -1.97 -6.65 6.44
N VAL A 52 -1.67 -5.37 6.60
CA VAL A 52 -1.29 -4.84 7.91
C VAL A 52 -2.36 -3.88 8.40
N THR A 53 -2.92 -4.17 9.56
CA THR A 53 -4.05 -3.42 10.15
C THR A 53 -3.91 -3.27 11.67
N ASN A 54 -4.75 -2.45 12.27
CA ASN A 54 -4.84 -2.37 13.72
C ASN A 54 -5.39 -3.68 14.29
N GLU A 55 -4.96 -4.03 15.50
CA GLU A 55 -5.32 -5.29 16.16
C GLU A 55 -6.82 -5.54 16.19
N GLU A 56 -7.61 -4.53 16.49
CA GLU A 56 -9.07 -4.58 16.56
C GLU A 56 -9.77 -4.93 15.22
N TYR A 57 -9.07 -4.79 14.07
CA TYR A 57 -9.60 -5.08 12.75
C TYR A 57 -9.04 -6.37 12.11
N ILE A 58 -8.17 -7.11 12.80
CA ILE A 58 -7.58 -8.35 12.26
C ILE A 58 -8.67 -9.38 11.95
N GLU A 59 -9.57 -9.66 12.88
CA GLU A 59 -10.67 -10.60 12.68
C GLU A 59 -11.64 -10.13 11.58
N HIS A 60 -11.89 -8.83 11.50
CA HIS A 60 -12.72 -8.25 10.45
C HIS A 60 -12.10 -8.42 9.06
N CYS A 61 -10.80 -8.17 8.92
CA CYS A 61 -10.06 -8.45 7.69
C CYS A 61 -10.07 -9.93 7.32
N ALA A 62 -9.85 -10.83 8.30
CA ALA A 62 -9.88 -12.28 8.09
C ALA A 62 -11.25 -12.74 7.55
N LYS A 63 -12.33 -12.20 8.09
CA LYS A 63 -13.67 -12.48 7.60
C LYS A 63 -13.88 -11.98 6.16
N ILE A 64 -13.45 -10.76 5.84
CA ILE A 64 -13.54 -10.22 4.48
C ILE A 64 -12.80 -11.13 3.49
N VAL A 65 -11.58 -11.56 3.84
CA VAL A 65 -10.75 -12.43 3.00
C VAL A 65 -11.44 -13.78 2.76
N ALA A 66 -11.91 -14.45 3.85
CA ALA A 66 -12.55 -15.76 3.78
C ALA A 66 -13.87 -15.71 3.00
N ASP A 67 -14.74 -14.75 3.29
CA ASP A 67 -16.07 -14.63 2.67
C ASP A 67 -15.99 -14.33 1.16
N ASN A 68 -14.85 -13.81 0.67
CA ASN A 68 -14.68 -13.38 -0.72
C ASN A 68 -13.62 -14.16 -1.51
N GLY A 69 -13.08 -15.24 -0.95
CA GLY A 69 -12.13 -16.12 -1.66
C GLY A 69 -10.86 -15.41 -2.12
N ILE A 70 -10.28 -14.54 -1.30
CA ILE A 70 -9.02 -13.86 -1.63
C ILE A 70 -7.85 -14.80 -1.32
N GLU A 71 -7.48 -15.64 -2.29
CA GLU A 71 -6.59 -16.79 -2.09
C GLU A 71 -5.12 -16.42 -1.87
N LYS A 72 -4.67 -15.27 -2.38
CA LYS A 72 -3.26 -14.83 -2.30
C LYS A 72 -2.89 -14.24 -0.94
N VAL A 73 -3.86 -13.98 -0.04
CA VAL A 73 -3.57 -13.48 1.31
C VAL A 73 -2.90 -14.56 2.14
N ARG A 74 -1.71 -14.28 2.63
CA ARG A 74 -0.88 -15.19 3.44
C ARG A 74 -0.97 -14.90 4.93
N GLU A 75 -1.06 -13.63 5.29
CA GLU A 75 -1.10 -13.20 6.70
C GLU A 75 -1.80 -11.85 6.85
N ILE A 76 -2.42 -11.64 8.01
CA ILE A 76 -2.94 -10.36 8.46
C ILE A 76 -2.14 -9.95 9.69
N VAL A 77 -1.35 -8.91 9.53
CA VAL A 77 -0.31 -8.50 10.47
C VAL A 77 -0.80 -7.32 11.31
N LYS A 78 -0.48 -7.36 12.60
CA LYS A 78 -0.71 -6.21 13.49
C LYS A 78 0.22 -5.06 13.10
N GLY A 79 -0.36 -3.87 12.88
CA GLY A 79 0.38 -2.65 12.63
C GLY A 79 1.06 -2.09 13.87
N GLY A 80 1.99 -1.18 13.65
CA GLY A 80 2.65 -0.39 14.68
C GLY A 80 1.98 0.96 14.91
N ALA A 81 2.65 1.83 15.69
CA ALA A 81 2.16 3.17 15.99
C ALA A 81 2.10 4.08 14.75
N GLU A 82 3.05 3.90 13.83
CA GLU A 82 3.19 4.67 12.61
C GLU A 82 3.15 3.79 11.35
N ARG A 83 2.98 4.45 10.18
CA ARG A 83 2.97 3.76 8.88
C ARG A 83 4.27 2.98 8.63
N GLN A 84 5.41 3.57 8.94
CA GLN A 84 6.72 2.95 8.74
C GLN A 84 6.85 1.66 9.55
N GLU A 85 6.52 1.70 10.83
CA GLU A 85 6.54 0.55 11.72
C GLU A 85 5.56 -0.54 11.25
N SER A 86 4.34 -0.14 10.82
CA SER A 86 3.36 -1.09 10.28
C SER A 86 3.88 -1.82 9.04
N VAL A 87 4.52 -1.09 8.12
CA VAL A 87 5.13 -1.68 6.91
C VAL A 87 6.29 -2.61 7.30
N TYR A 88 7.10 -2.23 8.26
CA TYR A 88 8.22 -3.06 8.73
C TYR A 88 7.73 -4.37 9.36
N ASN A 89 6.70 -4.32 10.20
CA ASN A 89 6.09 -5.53 10.78
C ASN A 89 5.61 -6.50 9.67
N ALA A 90 4.92 -5.97 8.66
CA ALA A 90 4.49 -6.78 7.53
C ALA A 90 5.66 -7.33 6.71
N LEU A 91 6.73 -6.53 6.51
CA LEU A 91 7.93 -6.94 5.77
C LEU A 91 8.66 -8.09 6.48
N GLN A 92 8.75 -8.07 7.81
CA GLN A 92 9.29 -9.18 8.59
C GLN A 92 8.49 -10.45 8.38
N GLU A 93 7.15 -10.38 8.37
CA GLU A 93 6.29 -11.52 8.08
C GLU A 93 6.43 -12.03 6.62
N VAL A 94 6.57 -11.12 5.65
CA VAL A 94 6.91 -11.52 4.27
C VAL A 94 8.21 -12.31 4.24
N ASN A 95 9.24 -11.85 4.96
CA ASN A 95 10.53 -12.54 5.00
C ASN A 95 10.46 -13.89 5.71
N ARG A 96 9.67 -13.99 6.78
CA ARG A 96 9.50 -15.22 7.57
C ARG A 96 8.69 -16.28 6.81
N ILE A 97 7.54 -15.89 6.22
CA ILE A 97 6.58 -16.83 5.61
C ILE A 97 6.96 -17.13 4.15
N CYS A 98 7.44 -16.13 3.42
CA CYS A 98 7.75 -16.22 2.00
C CYS A 98 9.20 -15.75 1.71
N PRO A 99 10.24 -16.43 2.22
CA PRO A 99 11.63 -15.97 2.08
C PRO A 99 12.07 -15.83 0.62
N GLY A 100 11.49 -16.58 -0.30
CA GLY A 100 11.77 -16.54 -1.74
C GLY A 100 11.19 -15.32 -2.50
N VAL A 101 10.48 -14.41 -1.83
CA VAL A 101 10.01 -13.15 -2.42
C VAL A 101 11.21 -12.26 -2.75
N SER A 102 11.25 -11.73 -3.97
CA SER A 102 12.32 -10.85 -4.47
C SER A 102 11.92 -9.38 -4.42
N TYR A 103 10.64 -9.08 -4.66
CA TYR A 103 10.12 -7.71 -4.71
C TYR A 103 8.89 -7.57 -3.82
N VAL A 104 8.77 -6.39 -3.21
CA VAL A 104 7.63 -6.03 -2.36
C VAL A 104 6.99 -4.76 -2.91
N LEU A 105 5.67 -4.79 -3.08
CA LEU A 105 4.87 -3.61 -3.35
C LEU A 105 4.16 -3.19 -2.06
N ILE A 106 4.14 -1.90 -1.76
CA ILE A 106 3.38 -1.33 -0.65
C ILE A 106 2.24 -0.52 -1.24
N HIS A 107 1.00 -0.84 -0.87
CA HIS A 107 -0.18 -0.18 -1.40
C HIS A 107 -1.17 0.20 -0.30
N ASP A 108 -1.75 1.39 -0.39
CA ASP A 108 -2.76 1.87 0.56
C ASP A 108 -4.09 1.12 0.37
N ALA A 109 -4.62 0.52 1.44
CA ALA A 109 -5.90 -0.20 1.43
C ALA A 109 -7.08 0.66 0.95
N ALA A 110 -7.00 1.97 1.17
CA ALA A 110 -8.03 2.93 0.79
C ALA A 110 -7.88 3.50 -0.64
N ARG A 111 -7.10 2.84 -1.51
CA ARG A 111 -6.94 3.19 -2.94
C ARG A 111 -7.46 2.06 -3.83
N PRO A 112 -8.79 1.86 -3.93
CA PRO A 112 -9.38 0.70 -4.59
C PRO A 112 -9.36 0.76 -6.13
N PHE A 113 -9.06 1.92 -6.72
CA PHE A 113 -9.13 2.14 -8.17
C PHE A 113 -7.76 2.19 -8.84
N VAL A 114 -6.79 1.49 -8.27
CA VAL A 114 -5.50 1.32 -8.94
C VAL A 114 -5.68 0.49 -10.21
N SER A 115 -5.19 0.98 -11.34
CA SER A 115 -5.26 0.21 -12.59
C SER A 115 -4.15 -0.85 -12.65
N GLU A 116 -4.44 -1.98 -13.31
CA GLU A 116 -3.46 -3.04 -13.57
C GLU A 116 -2.21 -2.49 -14.26
N GLN A 117 -2.38 -1.58 -15.22
CA GLN A 117 -1.27 -0.98 -15.95
C GLN A 117 -0.31 -0.22 -15.02
N VAL A 118 -0.83 0.51 -14.04
CA VAL A 118 0.01 1.20 -13.04
C VAL A 118 0.78 0.19 -12.20
N VAL A 119 0.13 -0.89 -11.74
CA VAL A 119 0.79 -1.94 -10.95
C VAL A 119 1.91 -2.60 -11.78
N ARG A 120 1.63 -3.02 -13.02
CA ARG A 120 2.62 -3.61 -13.92
C ARG A 120 3.79 -2.67 -14.21
N ASN A 121 3.53 -1.39 -14.43
CA ASN A 121 4.58 -0.40 -14.64
C ASN A 121 5.50 -0.26 -13.42
N VAL A 122 4.93 -0.24 -12.21
CA VAL A 122 5.72 -0.19 -10.96
C VAL A 122 6.53 -1.47 -10.78
N ILE A 123 5.95 -2.65 -11.03
CA ILE A 123 6.67 -3.94 -10.97
C ILE A 123 7.87 -3.92 -11.93
N LYS A 124 7.66 -3.53 -13.19
CA LYS A 124 8.71 -3.46 -14.20
C LYS A 124 9.83 -2.50 -13.78
N ALA A 125 9.47 -1.27 -13.41
CA ALA A 125 10.44 -0.26 -12.97
C ALA A 125 11.21 -0.70 -11.72
N THR A 126 10.53 -1.36 -10.76
CA THR A 126 11.19 -1.93 -9.57
C THR A 126 12.21 -3.01 -9.95
N ALA A 127 11.87 -3.88 -10.88
CA ALA A 127 12.77 -4.93 -11.34
C ALA A 127 14.03 -4.36 -12.03
N GLU A 128 13.87 -3.28 -12.78
CA GLU A 128 14.94 -2.62 -13.53
C GLU A 128 15.81 -1.71 -12.65
N LYS A 129 15.19 -0.97 -11.73
CA LYS A 129 15.84 0.13 -10.97
C LYS A 129 16.09 -0.18 -9.50
N GLY A 130 15.47 -1.24 -8.94
CA GLY A 130 15.52 -1.60 -7.52
C GLY A 130 14.40 -0.98 -6.69
N ALA A 131 13.96 0.23 -7.02
CA ALA A 131 12.81 0.88 -6.39
C ALA A 131 12.02 1.71 -7.42
N ALA A 132 10.70 1.81 -7.23
CA ALA A 132 9.82 2.62 -8.07
C ALA A 132 8.58 3.06 -7.29
N VAL A 133 8.06 4.24 -7.62
CA VAL A 133 6.80 4.74 -7.05
C VAL A 133 5.88 5.23 -8.17
N ALA A 134 4.58 5.02 -7.99
CA ALA A 134 3.59 5.65 -8.84
C ALA A 134 3.51 7.15 -8.51
N CYS A 135 3.57 8.00 -9.51
CA CYS A 135 3.51 9.46 -9.36
C CYS A 135 2.50 10.07 -10.34
N VAL A 136 1.93 11.18 -9.92
CA VAL A 136 1.08 12.03 -10.77
C VAL A 136 1.67 13.44 -10.81
N ALA A 137 1.80 14.02 -12.00
CA ALA A 137 2.26 15.39 -12.16
C ALA A 137 1.32 16.37 -11.44
N MET A 138 1.90 17.39 -10.83
CA MET A 138 1.13 18.43 -10.15
C MET A 138 0.37 19.29 -11.16
N LYS A 139 -0.95 19.39 -10.98
CA LYS A 139 -1.82 20.23 -11.81
C LYS A 139 -2.00 21.62 -11.25
N ASP A 140 -2.09 21.73 -9.92
CA ASP A 140 -2.31 22.98 -9.21
C ASP A 140 -1.00 23.78 -9.04
N SER A 141 -1.14 25.09 -8.83
CA SER A 141 -0.02 25.93 -8.45
C SER A 141 0.43 25.60 -7.04
N LEU A 142 1.73 25.45 -6.84
CA LEU A 142 2.32 25.13 -5.54
C LEU A 142 2.97 26.38 -4.92
N ARG A 143 2.85 26.49 -3.60
CA ARG A 143 3.53 27.51 -2.80
C ARG A 143 4.26 26.86 -1.63
N ARG A 144 5.50 27.26 -1.43
CA ARG A 144 6.24 26.94 -0.20
C ARG A 144 5.78 27.89 0.88
N MET A 145 5.29 27.34 1.97
CA MET A 145 4.89 28.11 3.16
C MET A 145 6.11 28.38 4.05
N ASN A 146 6.20 29.59 4.58
CA ASN A 146 7.19 30.00 5.58
C ASN A 146 6.50 30.90 6.60
N GLY A 147 5.87 30.30 7.60
CA GLY A 147 4.97 30.96 8.52
C GLY A 147 3.77 31.55 7.77
N GLU A 148 3.51 32.85 7.95
CA GLU A 148 2.43 33.56 7.23
C GLU A 148 2.81 33.95 5.79
N ALA A 149 4.09 33.92 5.45
CA ALA A 149 4.57 34.21 4.10
C ALA A 149 4.55 32.96 3.19
N SER A 150 4.43 33.16 1.90
CA SER A 150 4.53 32.06 0.95
C SER A 150 5.23 32.48 -0.35
N GLN A 151 5.90 31.54 -1.00
CA GLN A 151 6.60 31.73 -2.27
C GLN A 151 6.09 30.73 -3.31
N GLY A 152 5.80 31.18 -4.52
CA GLY A 152 5.50 30.31 -5.64
C GLY A 152 6.70 29.43 -5.98
N VAL A 153 6.45 28.16 -6.28
CA VAL A 153 7.47 27.21 -6.76
C VAL A 153 7.10 26.67 -8.13
N ASN A 154 8.11 26.24 -8.89
CA ASN A 154 7.87 25.65 -10.19
C ASN A 154 7.28 24.25 -10.02
N ARG A 155 5.98 24.09 -10.32
CA ARG A 155 5.27 22.82 -10.16
C ARG A 155 5.82 21.67 -11.01
N SER A 156 6.54 21.95 -12.09
CA SER A 156 7.13 20.90 -12.94
C SER A 156 8.26 20.11 -12.24
N GLU A 157 8.80 20.64 -11.14
CA GLU A 157 9.81 19.97 -10.32
C GLU A 157 9.19 19.04 -9.25
N TYR A 158 7.86 18.97 -9.17
CA TYR A 158 7.14 18.23 -8.15
C TYR A 158 6.17 17.21 -8.75
N CYS A 159 5.99 16.10 -8.06
CA CYS A 159 4.93 15.15 -8.36
C CYS A 159 4.22 14.72 -7.07
N SER A 160 2.97 14.35 -7.20
CA SER A 160 2.22 13.74 -6.10
C SER A 160 2.51 12.24 -6.08
N VAL A 161 3.17 11.78 -5.02
CA VAL A 161 3.48 10.36 -4.83
C VAL A 161 2.20 9.61 -4.48
N GLN A 162 1.98 8.52 -5.20
CA GLN A 162 0.86 7.61 -5.04
C GLN A 162 1.35 6.23 -4.56
N THR A 163 0.46 5.25 -4.53
CA THR A 163 0.81 3.85 -4.39
C THR A 163 0.23 3.05 -5.57
N PRO A 164 0.83 1.91 -5.94
CA PRO A 164 1.83 1.14 -5.23
C PRO A 164 3.23 1.77 -5.28
N GLN A 165 4.02 1.43 -4.25
CA GLN A 165 5.45 1.71 -4.16
C GLN A 165 6.18 0.37 -4.16
N GLY A 166 7.10 0.17 -5.09
CA GLY A 166 7.81 -1.09 -5.28
C GLY A 166 9.26 -1.01 -4.84
N PHE A 167 9.76 -2.09 -4.24
CA PHE A 167 11.13 -2.18 -3.74
C PHE A 167 11.68 -3.59 -3.95
N ARG A 168 12.99 -3.69 -4.18
CA ARG A 168 13.70 -4.94 -3.97
C ARG A 168 13.65 -5.28 -2.48
N LYS A 169 13.18 -6.51 -2.13
CA LYS A 169 12.97 -6.88 -0.71
C LYS A 169 14.23 -6.68 0.14
N ALA A 170 15.40 -7.09 -0.38
CA ALA A 170 16.66 -6.97 0.37
C ALA A 170 17.00 -5.50 0.70
N ASP A 171 16.84 -4.60 -0.28
CA ASP A 171 17.14 -3.18 -0.09
C ASP A 171 16.18 -2.53 0.93
N LEU A 172 14.90 -2.94 0.89
CA LEU A 172 13.90 -2.44 1.85
C LEU A 172 14.14 -2.96 3.27
N MET A 173 14.58 -4.20 3.42
CA MET A 173 14.98 -4.77 4.72
C MET A 173 16.16 -4.00 5.30
N GLU A 174 17.24 -3.81 4.52
CA GLU A 174 18.43 -3.07 4.94
C GLU A 174 18.12 -1.63 5.34
N ALA A 175 17.18 -0.97 4.69
CA ALA A 175 16.79 0.40 5.01
C ALA A 175 16.04 0.54 6.35
N HIS A 176 15.56 -0.55 6.92
CA HIS A 176 14.87 -0.59 8.22
C HIS A 176 15.76 -1.04 9.39
N ASP A 177 16.91 -1.64 9.12
CA ASP A 177 17.91 -2.05 10.12
C ASP A 177 18.78 -0.85 10.53
#